data_6a916114ade64ab95b09168c6892dd96
#
_entry.id   6a916114ade64ab95b09168c6892dd96
#
_cell.length_a   1.000
_cell.length_b   1.000
_cell.length_c   1.000
_cell.angle_alpha   90.00
_cell.angle_beta   90.00
_cell.angle_gamma   90.00
#
_symmetry.space_group_name_H-M   'P 1'
#
loop_
_entity.id
_entity.type
_entity.pdbx_description
1 polymer ?
#
loop_
_entity_poly.entity_id
_entity_poly.type
_entity_poly.pdbx_seq_one_letter_code
_entity_poly.pdbx_strand_id
1 'polypeptide(L)'
;MHTLKTIWINWQSISKKIFESKLGVKIKKGDLYFILLDIFLFVQVFSESQLNEQFFVGNLLFVSRIIVLALLAVNAIFSLRLYASIDVSIKKGFAYVFFSCCLANAILFDGGQSLLCVVFAVVGAKDKPLKRVFKNTLISLTAAHAIVLFLCMIGLLHDNIDVRWIGNQTGAFFQGEYVRHAFGFLNSNQIPLIFMILLFMYAGIREEQFTVAETIAAVLINSLIFSYCGSRISFVLVLVFLVCFWIARIYSAKVKSRFNWLVVGYAAYPLAFLISLIGSYAYRAGNSFWVAVDLVLNSRLSLANKLLAVYPASLFGYGKLAGTYSGLGNATADNGYVLLYLQTGVFLSVMILILHEYMMHICIKKKCISLVICLIFIAIENLINAHMPSYKLIPLYCILVNSKDSFFDEYGFMSARIRFLPNLTRFQKKWALKVPVNGSGKEKKKKFRRKNKSHGE
;
A
#
# COMPACT_ATOMS: atom_id res chain seq x y z
N MET A 1 -31.32 -2.22 -19.03
CA MET A 1 -30.22 -3.08 -18.54
C MET A 1 -29.41 -3.74 -19.67
N HIS A 2 -30.06 -4.22 -20.71
CA HIS A 2 -29.37 -4.81 -21.89
C HIS A 2 -28.47 -3.80 -22.61
N THR A 3 -28.92 -2.57 -22.78
CA THR A 3 -28.23 -1.47 -23.50
C THR A 3 -26.87 -1.12 -22.88
N LEU A 4 -26.77 -1.01 -21.54
CA LEU A 4 -25.51 -0.68 -20.87
C LEU A 4 -24.48 -1.81 -20.94
N LYS A 5 -24.94 -3.07 -20.96
CA LYS A 5 -24.07 -4.24 -21.16
C LYS A 5 -23.49 -4.22 -22.58
N THR A 6 -24.29 -3.87 -23.56
CA THR A 6 -23.87 -3.74 -24.96
C THR A 6 -22.90 -2.59 -25.14
N ILE A 7 -23.13 -1.43 -24.50
CA ILE A 7 -22.21 -0.28 -24.51
C ILE A 7 -20.85 -0.67 -23.91
N TRP A 8 -20.83 -1.39 -22.78
CA TRP A 8 -19.58 -1.83 -22.15
C TRP A 8 -18.80 -2.85 -22.99
N ILE A 9 -19.50 -3.83 -23.56
CA ILE A 9 -18.87 -4.82 -24.47
C ILE A 9 -18.30 -4.10 -25.68
N ASN A 10 -19.02 -3.13 -26.24
CA ASN A 10 -18.56 -2.31 -27.34
C ASN A 10 -17.36 -1.45 -26.93
N TRP A 11 -17.40 -0.85 -25.74
CA TRP A 11 -16.27 -0.05 -25.23
C TRP A 11 -15.03 -0.90 -24.98
N GLN A 12 -15.17 -2.10 -24.42
CA GLN A 12 -14.06 -3.06 -24.31
C GLN A 12 -13.52 -3.49 -25.67
N SER A 13 -14.39 -3.66 -26.66
CA SER A 13 -14.00 -4.00 -28.03
C SER A 13 -13.28 -2.84 -28.73
N ILE A 14 -13.77 -1.62 -28.54
CA ILE A 14 -13.18 -0.40 -29.10
C ILE A 14 -11.82 -0.08 -28.45
N SER A 15 -11.74 -0.12 -27.13
CA SER A 15 -10.48 0.08 -26.41
C SER A 15 -9.45 -0.98 -26.79
N LYS A 16 -9.86 -2.24 -26.91
CA LYS A 16 -9.01 -3.34 -27.40
C LYS A 16 -8.51 -3.06 -28.83
N LYS A 17 -9.39 -2.64 -29.74
CA LYS A 17 -9.01 -2.31 -31.13
C LYS A 17 -8.04 -1.14 -31.20
N ILE A 18 -8.25 -0.08 -30.41
CA ILE A 18 -7.38 1.10 -30.37
C ILE A 18 -5.99 0.71 -29.86
N PHE A 19 -5.90 -0.07 -28.78
CA PHE A 19 -4.62 -0.52 -28.22
C PHE A 19 -3.91 -1.54 -29.11
N GLU A 20 -4.64 -2.49 -29.70
CA GLU A 20 -4.06 -3.47 -30.62
C GLU A 20 -3.60 -2.84 -31.94
N SER A 21 -4.33 -1.84 -32.48
CA SER A 21 -3.98 -1.21 -33.74
C SER A 21 -2.86 -0.15 -33.63
N LYS A 22 -2.79 0.59 -32.49
CA LYS A 22 -1.80 1.66 -32.32
C LYS A 22 -0.55 1.25 -31.56
N LEU A 23 -0.61 0.24 -30.69
CA LEU A 23 0.49 -0.16 -29.82
C LEU A 23 0.94 -1.63 -30.03
N GLY A 24 0.30 -2.39 -30.89
CA GLY A 24 0.63 -3.81 -31.15
C GLY A 24 0.47 -4.74 -29.93
N VAL A 25 -0.18 -4.26 -28.87
CA VAL A 25 -0.32 -4.99 -27.60
C VAL A 25 -1.64 -5.74 -27.56
N LYS A 26 -1.59 -7.07 -27.54
CA LYS A 26 -2.78 -7.93 -27.34
C LYS A 26 -3.31 -7.80 -25.91
N ILE A 27 -4.38 -7.03 -25.70
CA ILE A 27 -5.04 -6.88 -24.40
C ILE A 27 -5.89 -8.12 -24.13
N LYS A 28 -5.53 -8.88 -23.08
CA LYS A 28 -6.34 -10.00 -22.57
C LYS A 28 -7.55 -9.46 -21.78
N LYS A 29 -8.67 -10.21 -21.82
CA LYS A 29 -9.84 -9.91 -21.00
C LYS A 29 -9.43 -9.81 -19.52
N GLY A 30 -9.56 -8.63 -18.93
CA GLY A 30 -9.13 -8.34 -17.53
C GLY A 30 -7.90 -7.44 -17.41
N ASP A 31 -7.15 -7.18 -18.47
CA ASP A 31 -5.98 -6.29 -18.42
C ASP A 31 -6.36 -4.81 -18.28
N LEU A 32 -7.57 -4.45 -18.72
CA LEU A 32 -8.07 -3.06 -18.63
C LEU A 32 -8.05 -2.54 -17.18
N TYR A 33 -8.45 -3.37 -16.21
CA TYR A 33 -8.38 -2.98 -14.80
C TYR A 33 -6.94 -2.60 -14.39
N PHE A 34 -5.96 -3.39 -14.79
CA PHE A 34 -4.57 -3.13 -14.44
C PHE A 34 -4.03 -1.86 -15.09
N ILE A 35 -4.39 -1.60 -16.34
CA ILE A 35 -4.03 -0.35 -17.03
C ILE A 35 -4.64 0.86 -16.30
N LEU A 36 -5.92 0.79 -15.93
CA LEU A 36 -6.59 1.85 -15.18
C LEU A 36 -5.97 2.05 -13.79
N LEU A 37 -5.62 0.96 -13.11
CA LEU A 37 -4.93 1.01 -11.82
C LEU A 37 -3.55 1.67 -11.97
N ASP A 38 -2.79 1.32 -13.01
CA ASP A 38 -1.47 1.90 -13.26
C ASP A 38 -1.58 3.41 -13.51
N ILE A 39 -2.46 3.83 -14.41
CA ILE A 39 -2.69 5.26 -14.69
C ILE A 39 -3.11 5.98 -13.41
N PHE A 40 -4.01 5.37 -12.60
CA PHE A 40 -4.43 5.95 -11.34
C PHE A 40 -3.25 6.15 -10.38
N LEU A 41 -2.40 5.15 -10.20
CA LEU A 41 -1.25 5.21 -9.31
C LEU A 41 -0.24 6.28 -9.76
N PHE A 42 0.04 6.36 -11.07
CA PHE A 42 0.91 7.41 -11.63
C PHE A 42 0.35 8.80 -11.38
N VAL A 43 -0.93 9.02 -11.69
CA VAL A 43 -1.61 10.31 -11.47
C VAL A 43 -1.57 10.70 -9.98
N GLN A 44 -1.78 9.74 -9.06
CA GLN A 44 -1.73 10.02 -7.62
C GLN A 44 -0.31 10.39 -7.16
N VAL A 45 0.73 9.65 -7.58
CA VAL A 45 2.13 9.94 -7.22
C VAL A 45 2.56 11.31 -7.77
N PHE A 46 2.26 11.60 -9.04
CA PHE A 46 2.61 12.89 -9.66
C PHE A 46 1.88 14.05 -8.99
N SER A 47 0.69 13.82 -8.47
CA SER A 47 -0.07 14.81 -7.74
C SER A 47 0.46 15.09 -6.32
N GLU A 48 1.26 14.18 -5.76
CA GLU A 48 1.99 14.38 -4.50
C GLU A 48 3.40 14.96 -4.73
N SER A 49 3.79 15.22 -5.98
CA SER A 49 5.07 15.82 -6.36
C SER A 49 4.92 17.28 -6.77
N GLN A 50 6.03 17.97 -6.96
CA GLN A 50 6.07 19.35 -7.46
C GLN A 50 5.54 19.52 -8.89
N LEU A 51 5.32 18.43 -9.63
CA LEU A 51 4.61 18.49 -10.90
C LEU A 51 3.21 19.10 -10.75
N ASN A 52 2.58 18.90 -9.60
CA ASN A 52 1.24 19.45 -9.33
C ASN A 52 1.24 20.97 -9.08
N GLU A 53 2.38 21.57 -8.74
CA GLU A 53 2.52 23.01 -8.53
C GLU A 53 2.68 23.78 -9.85
N GLN A 54 3.05 23.10 -10.92
CA GLN A 54 3.12 23.67 -12.26
C GLN A 54 1.69 23.82 -12.81
N PHE A 55 1.27 25.07 -13.09
CA PHE A 55 -0.11 25.39 -13.46
C PHE A 55 -0.71 24.49 -14.54
N PHE A 56 0.00 24.28 -15.65
CA PHE A 56 -0.49 23.45 -16.76
C PHE A 56 -0.56 21.97 -16.36
N VAL A 57 0.50 21.46 -15.71
CA VAL A 57 0.60 20.04 -15.31
C VAL A 57 -0.40 19.74 -14.20
N GLY A 58 -0.55 20.65 -13.23
CA GLY A 58 -1.52 20.50 -12.12
C GLY A 58 -2.96 20.39 -12.64
N ASN A 59 -3.35 21.24 -13.58
CA ASN A 59 -4.67 21.15 -14.21
C ASN A 59 -4.86 19.84 -15.01
N LEU A 60 -3.84 19.40 -15.74
CA LEU A 60 -3.87 18.13 -16.46
C LEU A 60 -4.02 16.95 -15.51
N LEU A 61 -3.30 16.95 -14.38
CA LEU A 61 -3.38 15.93 -13.35
C LEU A 61 -4.77 15.92 -12.69
N PHE A 62 -5.35 17.09 -12.43
CA PHE A 62 -6.70 17.21 -11.88
C PHE A 62 -7.76 16.60 -12.83
N VAL A 63 -7.74 16.98 -14.12
CA VAL A 63 -8.65 16.40 -15.13
C VAL A 63 -8.43 14.90 -15.27
N SER A 64 -7.17 14.45 -15.30
CA SER A 64 -6.83 13.03 -15.36
C SER A 64 -7.38 12.24 -14.16
N ARG A 65 -7.36 12.81 -12.95
CA ARG A 65 -7.96 12.21 -11.76
C ARG A 65 -9.46 11.99 -11.92
N ILE A 66 -10.18 12.99 -12.43
CA ILE A 66 -11.65 12.89 -12.66
C ILE A 66 -11.94 11.79 -13.68
N ILE A 67 -11.21 11.77 -14.79
CA ILE A 67 -11.40 10.77 -15.84
C ILE A 67 -11.12 9.36 -15.29
N VAL A 68 -10.01 9.17 -14.60
CA VAL A 68 -9.63 7.87 -14.05
C VAL A 68 -10.61 7.43 -12.96
N LEU A 69 -11.09 8.35 -12.11
CA LEU A 69 -12.14 8.09 -11.14
C LEU A 69 -13.42 7.58 -11.81
N ALA A 70 -13.87 8.26 -12.86
CA ALA A 70 -15.06 7.86 -13.61
C ALA A 70 -14.88 6.46 -14.26
N LEU A 71 -13.72 6.17 -14.82
CA LEU A 71 -13.43 4.88 -15.43
C LEU A 71 -13.32 3.75 -14.37
N LEU A 72 -12.72 4.02 -13.22
CA LEU A 72 -12.68 3.09 -12.10
C LEU A 72 -14.08 2.84 -11.53
N ALA A 73 -14.92 3.88 -11.41
CA ALA A 73 -16.30 3.75 -10.98
C ALA A 73 -17.11 2.86 -11.94
N VAL A 74 -16.97 3.09 -13.24
CA VAL A 74 -17.60 2.26 -14.27
C VAL A 74 -17.14 0.80 -14.15
N ASN A 75 -15.83 0.56 -14.02
CA ASN A 75 -15.29 -0.79 -13.85
C ASN A 75 -15.81 -1.45 -12.54
N ALA A 76 -15.90 -0.70 -11.44
CA ALA A 76 -16.43 -1.18 -10.17
C ALA A 76 -17.91 -1.55 -10.27
N ILE A 77 -18.75 -0.71 -10.91
CA ILE A 77 -20.17 -0.98 -11.12
C ILE A 77 -20.37 -2.27 -11.92
N PHE A 78 -19.57 -2.50 -12.97
CA PHE A 78 -19.64 -3.77 -13.71
C PHE A 78 -19.18 -4.97 -12.89
N SER A 79 -18.18 -4.80 -12.07
CA SER A 79 -17.71 -5.86 -11.14
C SER A 79 -18.78 -6.19 -10.09
N LEU A 80 -19.53 -5.20 -9.59
CA LEU A 80 -20.63 -5.40 -8.65
C LEU A 80 -21.86 -6.07 -9.27
N ARG A 81 -22.19 -5.80 -10.54
CA ARG A 81 -23.35 -6.41 -11.23
C ARG A 81 -23.31 -7.92 -11.31
N LEU A 82 -22.15 -8.51 -11.33
CA LEU A 82 -22.00 -9.97 -11.23
C LEU A 82 -22.50 -10.53 -9.88
N TYR A 83 -22.86 -9.66 -8.93
CA TYR A 83 -23.31 -9.99 -7.57
C TYR A 83 -24.79 -9.75 -7.28
N ALA A 84 -25.58 -9.34 -8.25
CA ALA A 84 -26.99 -9.00 -8.05
C ALA A 84 -27.93 -10.23 -7.90
N SER A 85 -27.45 -11.29 -7.26
CA SER A 85 -28.35 -12.24 -6.59
C SER A 85 -28.81 -11.61 -5.27
N ILE A 86 -30.13 -11.58 -5.08
CA ILE A 86 -30.85 -10.81 -4.05
C ILE A 86 -30.68 -11.37 -2.61
N ASP A 87 -29.68 -12.17 -2.34
CA ASP A 87 -29.38 -12.60 -0.98
C ASP A 87 -28.82 -11.44 -0.14
N VAL A 88 -29.68 -10.85 0.69
CA VAL A 88 -29.31 -9.79 1.65
C VAL A 88 -28.54 -10.43 2.80
N SER A 89 -27.24 -10.58 2.64
CA SER A 89 -26.38 -10.93 3.77
C SER A 89 -25.93 -9.66 4.51
N ILE A 90 -25.70 -9.77 5.83
CA ILE A 90 -25.17 -8.69 6.68
C ILE A 90 -23.93 -8.06 6.06
N LYS A 91 -23.07 -8.87 5.42
CA LYS A 91 -21.84 -8.38 4.72
C LYS A 91 -22.16 -7.46 3.55
N LYS A 92 -23.20 -7.75 2.77
CA LYS A 92 -23.63 -6.89 1.67
C LYS A 92 -24.25 -5.59 2.21
N GLY A 93 -25.08 -5.68 3.26
CA GLY A 93 -25.64 -4.52 3.94
C GLY A 93 -24.56 -3.57 4.43
N PHE A 94 -23.53 -4.08 5.12
CA PHE A 94 -22.38 -3.29 5.56
C PHE A 94 -21.66 -2.63 4.38
N ALA A 95 -21.40 -3.38 3.29
CA ALA A 95 -20.73 -2.84 2.11
C ALA A 95 -21.52 -1.72 1.43
N TYR A 96 -22.86 -1.83 1.36
CA TYR A 96 -23.70 -0.76 0.81
C TYR A 96 -23.69 0.49 1.69
N VAL A 97 -23.83 0.33 3.02
CA VAL A 97 -23.77 1.45 3.97
C VAL A 97 -22.40 2.13 3.89
N PHE A 98 -21.33 1.36 3.92
CA PHE A 98 -19.96 1.89 3.77
C PHE A 98 -19.78 2.68 2.49
N PHE A 99 -20.21 2.11 1.35
CA PHE A 99 -20.11 2.79 0.06
C PHE A 99 -20.91 4.09 0.02
N SER A 100 -22.15 4.06 0.56
CA SER A 100 -23.00 5.26 0.64
C SER A 100 -22.37 6.35 1.52
N CYS A 101 -21.74 5.97 2.63
CA CYS A 101 -21.01 6.91 3.48
C CYS A 101 -19.78 7.49 2.80
N CYS A 102 -19.02 6.67 2.05
CA CYS A 102 -17.88 7.17 1.27
C CYS A 102 -18.33 8.13 0.17
N LEU A 103 -19.45 7.84 -0.49
CA LEU A 103 -20.02 8.70 -1.51
C LEU A 103 -20.52 10.02 -0.91
N ALA A 104 -21.24 9.96 0.22
CA ALA A 104 -21.69 11.14 0.94
C ALA A 104 -20.50 12.00 1.40
N ASN A 105 -19.46 11.38 1.96
CA ASN A 105 -18.23 12.09 2.34
C ASN A 105 -17.55 12.77 1.14
N ALA A 106 -17.50 12.11 -0.02
CA ALA A 106 -16.91 12.67 -1.23
C ALA A 106 -17.71 13.83 -1.85
N ILE A 107 -19.03 13.86 -1.64
CA ILE A 107 -19.92 14.92 -2.14
C ILE A 107 -19.96 16.11 -1.17
N LEU A 108 -20.01 15.83 0.13
CA LEU A 108 -20.23 16.86 1.14
C LEU A 108 -18.94 17.56 1.58
N PHE A 109 -17.79 16.90 1.43
CA PHE A 109 -16.53 17.39 1.97
C PHE A 109 -15.39 17.33 0.95
N ASP A 110 -14.60 18.38 0.92
CA ASP A 110 -13.36 18.41 0.15
C ASP A 110 -12.37 17.35 0.66
N GLY A 111 -11.79 16.59 -0.28
CA GLY A 111 -10.81 15.53 0.03
C GLY A 111 -11.40 14.12 0.18
N GLY A 112 -12.71 13.97 0.37
CA GLY A 112 -13.38 12.65 0.41
C GLY A 112 -13.26 11.84 -0.89
N GLN A 113 -12.94 12.50 -1.99
CA GLN A 113 -12.72 11.87 -3.30
C GLN A 113 -11.58 10.84 -3.28
N SER A 114 -10.54 11.05 -2.49
CA SER A 114 -9.40 10.12 -2.38
C SER A 114 -9.83 8.75 -1.83
N LEU A 115 -10.69 8.74 -0.81
CA LEU A 115 -11.26 7.51 -0.25
C LEU A 115 -12.13 6.79 -1.28
N LEU A 116 -12.97 7.53 -2.00
CA LEU A 116 -13.85 6.96 -3.02
C LEU A 116 -13.05 6.33 -4.18
N CYS A 117 -11.92 6.95 -4.60
CA CYS A 117 -11.01 6.38 -5.58
C CYS A 117 -10.45 5.02 -5.12
N VAL A 118 -10.01 4.93 -3.86
CA VAL A 118 -9.51 3.68 -3.28
C VAL A 118 -10.61 2.61 -3.28
N VAL A 119 -11.84 2.97 -2.87
CA VAL A 119 -12.97 2.04 -2.87
C VAL A 119 -13.26 1.51 -4.27
N PHE A 120 -13.31 2.35 -5.28
CA PHE A 120 -13.53 1.92 -6.66
C PHE A 120 -12.39 1.03 -7.19
N ALA A 121 -11.14 1.36 -6.86
CA ALA A 121 -10.00 0.53 -7.24
C ALA A 121 -10.08 -0.86 -6.59
N VAL A 122 -10.42 -0.93 -5.30
CA VAL A 122 -10.57 -2.18 -4.55
C VAL A 122 -11.72 -3.02 -5.08
N VAL A 123 -12.91 -2.43 -5.29
CA VAL A 123 -14.08 -3.13 -5.81
C VAL A 123 -13.82 -3.63 -7.24
N GLY A 124 -13.14 -2.83 -8.06
CA GLY A 124 -12.75 -3.20 -9.42
C GLY A 124 -11.73 -4.34 -9.49
N ALA A 125 -10.99 -4.57 -8.40
CA ALA A 125 -10.04 -5.69 -8.27
C ALA A 125 -10.70 -7.03 -8.00
N LYS A 126 -12.01 -7.05 -7.79
CA LYS A 126 -12.72 -8.30 -7.52
C LYS A 126 -12.49 -9.31 -8.64
N ASP A 127 -12.28 -10.57 -8.25
CA ASP A 127 -11.97 -11.69 -9.14
C ASP A 127 -10.65 -11.51 -9.94
N LYS A 128 -9.79 -10.55 -9.54
CA LYS A 128 -8.44 -10.42 -10.08
C LYS A 128 -7.45 -11.16 -9.18
N PRO A 129 -6.45 -11.84 -9.76
CA PRO A 129 -5.43 -12.54 -8.98
C PRO A 129 -4.69 -11.57 -8.06
N LEU A 130 -4.77 -11.78 -6.74
CA LEU A 130 -4.15 -10.90 -5.73
C LEU A 130 -2.65 -10.72 -5.98
N LYS A 131 -1.95 -11.81 -6.29
CA LYS A 131 -0.50 -11.76 -6.60
C LYS A 131 -0.18 -10.81 -7.76
N ARG A 132 -1.07 -10.75 -8.78
CA ARG A 132 -0.92 -9.81 -9.89
C ARG A 132 -1.20 -8.39 -9.47
N VAL A 133 -2.23 -8.16 -8.63
CA VAL A 133 -2.55 -6.83 -8.07
C VAL A 133 -1.37 -6.29 -7.27
N PHE A 134 -0.83 -7.07 -6.33
CA PHE A 134 0.34 -6.69 -5.56
C PHE A 134 1.55 -6.36 -6.45
N LYS A 135 1.89 -7.29 -7.36
CA LYS A 135 3.05 -7.09 -8.25
C LYS A 135 2.89 -5.86 -9.12
N ASN A 136 1.72 -5.65 -9.69
CA ASN A 136 1.42 -4.52 -10.56
C ASN A 136 1.55 -3.20 -9.78
N THR A 137 0.91 -3.10 -8.62
CA THR A 137 0.99 -1.91 -7.77
C THR A 137 2.42 -1.63 -7.32
N LEU A 138 3.19 -2.65 -6.90
CA LEU A 138 4.60 -2.47 -6.53
C LEU A 138 5.41 -1.89 -7.68
N ILE A 139 5.26 -2.43 -8.88
CA ILE A 139 5.99 -1.95 -10.08
C ILE A 139 5.57 -0.53 -10.40
N SER A 140 4.26 -0.23 -10.44
CA SER A 140 3.76 1.09 -10.83
C SER A 140 4.12 2.18 -9.83
N LEU A 141 4.00 1.90 -8.53
CA LEU A 141 4.43 2.85 -7.49
C LEU A 141 5.94 3.09 -7.54
N THR A 142 6.74 2.03 -7.67
CA THR A 142 8.20 2.16 -7.79
C THR A 142 8.58 2.96 -9.04
N ALA A 143 7.98 2.66 -10.18
CA ALA A 143 8.25 3.37 -11.42
C ALA A 143 7.85 4.85 -11.35
N ALA A 144 6.66 5.15 -10.81
CA ALA A 144 6.19 6.53 -10.68
C ALA A 144 7.10 7.36 -9.75
N HIS A 145 7.51 6.81 -8.60
CA HIS A 145 8.45 7.50 -7.69
C HIS A 145 9.84 7.64 -8.31
N ALA A 146 10.32 6.62 -9.03
CA ALA A 146 11.60 6.68 -9.74
C ALA A 146 11.61 7.75 -10.83
N ILE A 147 10.51 7.95 -11.55
CA ILE A 147 10.38 9.03 -12.54
C ILE A 147 10.46 10.40 -11.86
N VAL A 148 9.74 10.64 -10.76
CA VAL A 148 9.81 11.92 -10.02
C VAL A 148 11.24 12.17 -9.54
N LEU A 149 11.87 11.17 -8.93
CA LEU A 149 13.26 11.25 -8.48
C LEU A 149 14.20 11.58 -9.64
N PHE A 150 14.06 10.91 -10.78
CA PHE A 150 14.87 11.16 -11.98
C PHE A 150 14.66 12.58 -12.52
N LEU A 151 13.43 13.07 -12.59
CA LEU A 151 13.12 14.44 -13.02
C LEU A 151 13.75 15.48 -12.08
N CYS A 152 13.80 15.21 -10.78
CA CYS A 152 14.50 16.05 -9.82
C CYS A 152 16.02 16.00 -10.04
N MET A 153 16.60 14.83 -10.25
CA MET A 153 18.05 14.68 -10.47
C MET A 153 18.56 15.40 -11.72
N ILE A 154 17.75 15.48 -12.78
CA ILE A 154 18.09 16.22 -14.01
C ILE A 154 17.71 17.71 -13.93
N GLY A 155 17.26 18.19 -12.77
CA GLY A 155 16.94 19.60 -12.53
C GLY A 155 15.62 20.12 -13.10
N LEU A 156 14.73 19.21 -13.60
CA LEU A 156 13.39 19.59 -14.07
C LEU A 156 12.41 19.82 -12.92
N LEU A 157 12.63 19.21 -11.78
CA LEU A 157 11.91 19.46 -10.54
C LEU A 157 12.85 20.01 -9.50
N HIS A 158 12.33 20.94 -8.70
CA HIS A 158 13.10 21.51 -7.60
C HIS A 158 13.17 20.52 -6.43
N ASP A 159 14.30 20.46 -5.73
CA ASP A 159 14.40 19.70 -4.49
C ASP A 159 14.00 20.59 -3.32
N ASN A 160 12.86 20.29 -2.68
CA ASN A 160 12.45 20.99 -1.47
C ASN A 160 13.37 20.57 -0.32
N ILE A 161 14.21 21.51 0.09
CA ILE A 161 15.16 21.31 1.18
C ILE A 161 14.53 21.84 2.48
N ASP A 162 14.35 20.94 3.45
CA ASP A 162 13.90 21.26 4.80
C ASP A 162 15.11 21.25 5.77
N VAL A 163 15.53 22.41 6.19
CA VAL A 163 16.64 22.56 7.16
C VAL A 163 16.07 22.56 8.57
N ARG A 164 16.41 21.56 9.35
CA ARG A 164 15.97 21.45 10.75
C ARG A 164 17.15 21.53 11.70
N TRP A 165 17.00 22.41 12.68
CA TRP A 165 17.92 22.48 13.80
C TRP A 165 17.53 21.46 14.86
N ILE A 166 18.47 20.58 15.22
CA ILE A 166 18.33 19.68 16.36
C ILE A 166 19.05 20.33 17.52
N GLY A 167 18.30 21.06 18.34
CA GLY A 167 18.83 21.79 19.49
C GLY A 167 18.85 20.95 20.78
N ASN A 168 19.41 21.53 21.85
CA ASN A 168 19.67 20.93 23.16
C ASN A 168 18.44 20.42 23.94
N GLN A 169 17.22 20.65 23.46
CA GLN A 169 16.00 20.33 24.22
C GLN A 169 15.67 18.84 24.37
N THR A 170 16.36 17.96 23.64
CA THR A 170 15.99 16.55 23.58
C THR A 170 17.03 15.59 24.10
N GLY A 171 18.16 16.07 24.68
CA GLY A 171 19.25 15.16 25.05
C GLY A 171 19.78 14.34 23.86
N ALA A 172 19.56 14.81 22.64
CA ALA A 172 19.91 14.07 21.45
C ALA A 172 21.44 13.96 21.30
N PHE A 173 21.93 12.80 20.97
CA PHE A 173 23.34 12.51 20.68
C PHE A 173 23.90 13.32 19.52
N PHE A 174 23.05 13.98 18.73
CA PHE A 174 23.42 14.79 17.58
C PHE A 174 22.84 16.19 17.72
N GLN A 175 23.69 17.18 17.79
CA GLN A 175 23.35 18.61 17.73
C GLN A 175 23.86 19.15 16.40
N GLY A 176 23.02 19.89 15.66
CA GLY A 176 23.43 20.52 14.44
C GLY A 176 22.29 20.77 13.44
N GLU A 177 22.62 21.49 12.38
CA GLU A 177 21.73 21.61 11.22
C GLU A 177 21.67 20.29 10.48
N TYR A 178 20.45 19.89 10.17
CA TYR A 178 20.18 18.69 9.41
C TYR A 178 19.37 19.02 8.16
N VAL A 179 20.00 18.81 7.04
CA VAL A 179 19.43 19.06 5.71
C VAL A 179 18.66 17.84 5.25
N ARG A 180 17.40 18.02 4.90
CA ARG A 180 16.51 16.96 4.43
C ARG A 180 16.06 17.24 3.00
N HIS A 181 16.28 16.30 2.13
CA HIS A 181 15.93 16.35 0.73
C HIS A 181 14.55 15.71 0.48
N ALA A 182 13.69 16.38 -0.30
CA ALA A 182 12.39 15.85 -0.71
C ALA A 182 12.41 15.24 -2.13
N PHE A 183 13.46 15.45 -2.88
CA PHE A 183 13.70 14.87 -4.22
C PHE A 183 12.51 15.03 -5.19
N GLY A 184 12.00 16.26 -5.33
CA GLY A 184 10.89 16.58 -6.22
C GLY A 184 9.51 16.26 -5.65
N PHE A 185 9.42 15.81 -4.39
CA PHE A 185 8.16 15.71 -3.66
C PHE A 185 7.91 16.96 -2.78
N LEU A 186 6.69 17.11 -2.30
CA LEU A 186 6.32 18.19 -1.42
C LEU A 186 6.86 18.03 0.00
N ASN A 187 7.16 16.80 0.41
CA ASN A 187 7.59 16.47 1.77
C ASN A 187 8.76 15.45 1.74
N SER A 188 9.81 15.73 2.52
CA SER A 188 10.99 14.87 2.68
C SER A 188 10.68 13.48 3.29
N ASN A 189 9.52 13.28 3.92
CA ASN A 189 9.10 11.97 4.41
C ASN A 189 8.53 11.05 3.32
N GLN A 190 8.25 11.57 2.11
CA GLN A 190 7.52 10.80 1.08
C GLN A 190 8.32 9.58 0.60
N ILE A 191 9.61 9.76 0.29
CA ILE A 191 10.47 8.64 -0.19
C ILE A 191 10.70 7.58 0.90
N PRO A 192 11.08 7.95 2.15
CA PRO A 192 11.20 6.96 3.23
C PRO A 192 9.92 6.15 3.46
N LEU A 193 8.78 6.84 3.42
CA LEU A 193 7.48 6.22 3.63
C LEU A 193 7.13 5.22 2.52
N ILE A 194 7.25 5.64 1.25
CA ILE A 194 6.91 4.74 0.15
C ILE A 194 7.85 3.54 0.12
N PHE A 195 9.15 3.73 0.38
CA PHE A 195 10.10 2.63 0.48
C PHE A 195 9.66 1.62 1.55
N MET A 196 9.28 2.10 2.73
CA MET A 196 8.79 1.26 3.83
C MET A 196 7.53 0.48 3.42
N ILE A 197 6.52 1.14 2.85
CA ILE A 197 5.28 0.48 2.40
C ILE A 197 5.57 -0.55 1.31
N LEU A 198 6.40 -0.22 0.32
CA LEU A 198 6.78 -1.14 -0.75
C LEU A 198 7.52 -2.35 -0.22
N LEU A 199 8.44 -2.14 0.74
CA LEU A 199 9.18 -3.24 1.39
C LEU A 199 8.24 -4.16 2.17
N PHE A 200 7.30 -3.60 2.94
CA PHE A 200 6.34 -4.39 3.69
C PHE A 200 5.49 -5.26 2.76
N MET A 201 4.94 -4.67 1.70
CA MET A 201 4.17 -5.41 0.71
C MET A 201 5.02 -6.45 -0.04
N TYR A 202 6.25 -6.08 -0.41
CA TYR A 202 7.18 -6.99 -1.08
C TYR A 202 7.51 -8.20 -0.21
N ALA A 203 7.88 -7.97 1.06
CA ALA A 203 8.11 -9.04 2.02
C ALA A 203 6.85 -9.89 2.24
N GLY A 204 5.67 -9.23 2.30
CA GLY A 204 4.38 -9.88 2.44
C GLY A 204 4.07 -10.88 1.33
N ILE A 205 4.34 -10.56 0.07
CA ILE A 205 4.08 -11.46 -1.07
C ILE A 205 5.21 -12.45 -1.36
N ARG A 206 6.44 -12.15 -0.91
CA ARG A 206 7.60 -13.04 -1.10
C ARG A 206 7.66 -14.13 -0.06
N GLU A 207 7.19 -13.86 1.15
CA GLU A 207 7.12 -14.76 2.30
C GLU A 207 8.37 -15.66 2.45
N GLU A 208 8.24 -16.95 2.14
CA GLU A 208 9.35 -17.90 2.20
C GLU A 208 10.50 -17.63 1.24
N GLN A 209 10.23 -16.91 0.16
CA GLN A 209 11.22 -16.60 -0.87
C GLN A 209 12.05 -15.36 -0.54
N PHE A 210 11.67 -14.59 0.50
CA PHE A 210 12.43 -13.43 0.95
C PHE A 210 13.76 -13.90 1.56
N THR A 211 14.89 -13.36 1.06
CA THR A 211 16.23 -13.86 1.33
C THR A 211 17.02 -12.90 2.23
N VAL A 212 18.12 -13.41 2.80
CA VAL A 212 19.05 -12.58 3.59
C VAL A 212 19.69 -11.50 2.71
N ALA A 213 20.01 -11.80 1.45
CA ALA A 213 20.56 -10.80 0.53
C ALA A 213 19.57 -9.67 0.25
N GLU A 214 18.26 -9.97 0.10
CA GLU A 214 17.20 -8.95 -0.04
C GLU A 214 17.07 -8.12 1.25
N THR A 215 17.24 -8.74 2.44
CA THR A 215 17.28 -8.03 3.71
C THR A 215 18.44 -7.06 3.80
N ILE A 216 19.66 -7.50 3.45
CA ILE A 216 20.85 -6.64 3.43
C ILE A 216 20.65 -5.48 2.46
N ALA A 217 20.16 -5.75 1.25
CA ALA A 217 19.87 -4.73 0.27
C ALA A 217 18.83 -3.71 0.80
N ALA A 218 17.77 -4.19 1.45
CA ALA A 218 16.77 -3.32 2.05
C ALA A 218 17.36 -2.43 3.17
N VAL A 219 18.24 -2.95 4.02
CA VAL A 219 18.93 -2.17 5.06
C VAL A 219 19.83 -1.12 4.43
N LEU A 220 20.61 -1.47 3.41
CA LEU A 220 21.51 -0.52 2.71
C LEU A 220 20.72 0.60 2.05
N ILE A 221 19.65 0.27 1.33
CA ILE A 221 18.78 1.26 0.68
C ILE A 221 18.11 2.16 1.72
N ASN A 222 17.61 1.57 2.82
CA ASN A 222 17.00 2.32 3.92
C ASN A 222 18.00 3.29 4.57
N SER A 223 19.25 2.87 4.77
CA SER A 223 20.32 3.71 5.31
C SER A 223 20.68 4.86 4.35
N LEU A 224 20.72 4.58 3.05
CA LEU A 224 20.94 5.60 2.01
C LEU A 224 19.79 6.63 2.00
N ILE A 225 18.55 6.17 2.00
CA ILE A 225 17.36 7.06 2.07
C ILE A 225 17.39 7.90 3.35
N PHE A 226 17.75 7.28 4.49
CA PHE A 226 17.84 8.00 5.75
C PHE A 226 18.91 9.09 5.73
N SER A 227 20.08 8.85 5.12
CA SER A 227 21.15 9.84 5.06
C SER A 227 20.76 11.12 4.29
N TYR A 228 19.83 11.03 3.34
CA TYR A 228 19.36 12.19 2.58
C TYR A 228 18.03 12.76 3.11
N CYS A 229 17.07 11.92 3.46
CA CYS A 229 15.73 12.37 3.85
C CYS A 229 15.55 12.58 5.35
N GLY A 230 16.38 11.95 6.20
CA GLY A 230 16.40 12.11 7.65
C GLY A 230 15.14 11.66 8.40
N SER A 231 14.35 10.78 7.82
CA SER A 231 13.14 10.24 8.44
C SER A 231 13.46 9.14 9.44
N ARG A 232 13.75 9.52 10.70
CA ARG A 232 14.18 8.59 11.77
C ARG A 232 13.19 7.47 12.01
N ILE A 233 11.91 7.80 12.05
CA ILE A 233 10.87 6.84 12.42
C ILE A 233 10.70 5.79 11.32
N SER A 234 10.59 6.19 10.06
CA SER A 234 10.51 5.25 8.95
C SER A 234 11.76 4.36 8.89
N PHE A 235 12.95 4.94 9.17
CA PHE A 235 14.21 4.18 9.25
C PHE A 235 14.14 3.07 10.30
N VAL A 236 13.76 3.43 11.54
CA VAL A 236 13.67 2.48 12.67
C VAL A 236 12.57 1.44 12.40
N LEU A 237 11.41 1.85 11.90
CA LEU A 237 10.31 0.91 11.62
C LEU A 237 10.71 -0.14 10.58
N VAL A 238 11.47 0.21 9.55
CA VAL A 238 11.99 -0.75 8.58
C VAL A 238 12.91 -1.77 9.25
N LEU A 239 13.84 -1.32 10.11
CA LEU A 239 14.76 -2.22 10.81
C LEU A 239 14.00 -3.17 11.75
N VAL A 240 13.10 -2.64 12.57
CA VAL A 240 12.29 -3.43 13.50
C VAL A 240 11.39 -4.40 12.74
N PHE A 241 10.79 -3.97 11.63
CA PHE A 241 10.01 -4.85 10.74
C PHE A 241 10.83 -6.04 10.25
N LEU A 242 12.03 -5.81 9.72
CA LEU A 242 12.90 -6.88 9.23
C LEU A 242 13.27 -7.86 10.33
N VAL A 243 13.59 -7.36 11.53
CA VAL A 243 13.88 -8.21 12.70
C VAL A 243 12.65 -9.04 13.09
N CYS A 244 11.49 -8.41 13.25
CA CYS A 244 10.23 -9.10 13.58
C CYS A 244 9.83 -10.12 12.50
N PHE A 245 10.01 -9.78 11.23
CA PHE A 245 9.74 -10.68 10.12
C PHE A 245 10.59 -11.96 10.21
N TRP A 246 11.90 -11.84 10.47
CA TRP A 246 12.79 -12.99 10.60
C TRP A 246 12.51 -13.79 11.87
N ILE A 247 12.26 -13.13 13.00
CA ILE A 247 11.87 -13.80 14.25
C ILE A 247 10.61 -14.62 14.05
N ALA A 248 9.57 -14.01 13.48
CA ALA A 248 8.31 -14.70 13.22
C ALA A 248 8.46 -15.87 12.26
N ARG A 249 9.31 -15.74 11.25
CA ARG A 249 9.61 -16.81 10.31
C ARG A 249 10.32 -17.99 10.97
N ILE A 250 11.34 -17.73 11.82
CA ILE A 250 12.08 -18.75 12.54
C ILE A 250 11.17 -19.42 13.58
N TYR A 251 10.39 -18.61 14.31
CA TYR A 251 9.49 -19.10 15.34
C TYR A 251 8.40 -20.00 14.76
N SER A 252 7.71 -19.57 13.72
CA SER A 252 6.63 -20.34 13.09
C SER A 252 7.09 -21.66 12.48
N ALA A 253 8.36 -21.76 12.11
CA ALA A 253 8.94 -22.98 11.58
C ALA A 253 9.29 -23.99 12.69
N LYS A 254 9.61 -23.52 13.90
CA LYS A 254 10.03 -24.37 15.05
C LYS A 254 8.85 -24.81 15.91
N VAL A 255 7.85 -23.95 16.06
CA VAL A 255 6.78 -24.13 17.05
C VAL A 255 5.51 -24.65 16.37
N LYS A 256 5.26 -25.96 16.47
CA LYS A 256 3.93 -26.57 16.22
C LYS A 256 2.96 -26.24 17.37
N SER A 257 3.04 -25.03 17.93
CA SER A 257 2.28 -24.60 19.10
C SER A 257 0.77 -24.59 18.84
N ARG A 258 0.00 -25.01 19.86
CA ARG A 258 -1.46 -24.86 19.89
C ARG A 258 -1.87 -23.39 20.01
N PHE A 259 -1.00 -22.52 20.55
CA PHE A 259 -1.26 -21.11 20.68
C PHE A 259 -0.98 -20.39 19.35
N ASN A 260 -2.02 -19.83 18.79
CA ASN A 260 -1.91 -19.03 17.58
C ASN A 260 -1.51 -17.59 17.96
N TRP A 261 -0.19 -17.33 18.08
CA TRP A 261 0.34 -15.99 18.42
C TRP A 261 -0.10 -14.88 17.45
N LEU A 262 -0.53 -15.25 16.25
CA LEU A 262 -1.08 -14.31 15.26
C LEU A 262 -2.32 -13.57 15.78
N VAL A 263 -3.01 -14.14 16.80
CA VAL A 263 -4.17 -13.49 17.44
C VAL A 263 -3.82 -12.12 18.03
N VAL A 264 -2.55 -11.88 18.38
CA VAL A 264 -2.06 -10.56 18.82
C VAL A 264 -2.29 -9.50 17.74
N GLY A 265 -2.33 -9.89 16.44
CA GLY A 265 -2.64 -8.99 15.34
C GLY A 265 -3.98 -8.27 15.48
N TYR A 266 -5.00 -8.91 16.10
CA TYR A 266 -6.30 -8.26 16.32
C TYR A 266 -6.24 -7.05 17.26
N ALA A 267 -5.20 -6.93 18.07
CA ALA A 267 -5.04 -5.77 18.94
C ALA A 267 -4.39 -4.56 18.22
N ALA A 268 -3.77 -4.76 17.05
CA ALA A 268 -2.93 -3.74 16.43
C ALA A 268 -3.69 -2.46 16.10
N TYR A 269 -4.74 -2.54 15.29
CA TYR A 269 -5.51 -1.36 14.90
C TYR A 269 -6.32 -0.74 16.03
N PRO A 270 -7.07 -1.52 16.85
CA PRO A 270 -7.80 -0.95 17.99
C PRO A 270 -6.89 -0.26 19.00
N LEU A 271 -5.76 -0.90 19.38
CA LEU A 271 -4.82 -0.29 20.32
C LEU A 271 -4.18 0.96 19.73
N ALA A 272 -3.74 0.93 18.47
CA ALA A 272 -3.14 2.08 17.83
C ALA A 272 -4.13 3.25 17.75
N PHE A 273 -5.39 2.99 17.40
CA PHE A 273 -6.44 4.00 17.38
C PHE A 273 -6.72 4.57 18.78
N LEU A 274 -6.85 3.72 19.80
CA LEU A 274 -7.09 4.15 21.17
C LEU A 274 -5.91 4.94 21.74
N ILE A 275 -4.67 4.46 21.54
CA ILE A 275 -3.45 5.19 21.95
C ILE A 275 -3.40 6.57 21.29
N SER A 276 -3.73 6.64 20.01
CA SER A 276 -3.74 7.86 19.25
C SER A 276 -4.77 8.87 19.80
N LEU A 277 -6.03 8.46 19.96
CA LEU A 277 -7.09 9.36 20.45
C LEU A 277 -6.92 9.70 21.93
N ILE A 278 -6.77 8.67 22.80
CA ILE A 278 -6.64 8.89 24.24
C ILE A 278 -5.38 9.71 24.55
N GLY A 279 -4.25 9.35 23.91
CA GLY A 279 -3.00 10.09 24.08
C GLY A 279 -3.12 11.55 23.65
N SER A 280 -3.80 11.80 22.52
CA SER A 280 -4.02 13.18 22.03
C SER A 280 -4.96 13.98 22.93
N TYR A 281 -6.06 13.38 23.41
CA TYR A 281 -6.95 14.06 24.36
C TYR A 281 -6.34 14.26 25.75
N ALA A 282 -5.55 13.29 26.24
CA ALA A 282 -4.92 13.32 27.55
C ALA A 282 -3.64 14.15 27.59
N TYR A 283 -3.09 14.51 26.44
CA TYR A 283 -1.86 15.32 26.39
C TYR A 283 -2.00 16.63 27.16
N ARG A 284 -1.04 16.86 28.05
CA ARG A 284 -0.89 18.13 28.79
C ARG A 284 0.59 18.47 28.83
N ALA A 285 0.93 19.70 28.44
CA ALA A 285 2.31 20.19 28.39
C ALA A 285 3.02 20.18 29.77
N GLY A 286 2.26 20.25 30.88
CA GLY A 286 2.78 20.15 32.23
C GLY A 286 2.98 18.74 32.78
N ASN A 287 2.60 17.69 32.03
CA ASN A 287 2.74 16.30 32.48
C ASN A 287 3.95 15.64 31.82
N SER A 288 4.98 15.31 32.62
CA SER A 288 6.24 14.74 32.15
C SER A 288 6.07 13.43 31.37
N PHE A 289 5.11 12.57 31.75
CA PHE A 289 4.82 11.31 31.04
C PHE A 289 4.35 11.58 29.62
N TRP A 290 3.34 12.45 29.45
CA TRP A 290 2.81 12.75 28.12
C TRP A 290 3.82 13.50 27.25
N VAL A 291 4.63 14.37 27.86
CA VAL A 291 5.74 15.06 27.14
C VAL A 291 6.78 14.02 26.67
N ALA A 292 7.16 13.05 27.51
CA ALA A 292 8.10 12.01 27.10
C ALA A 292 7.56 11.13 25.97
N VAL A 293 6.29 10.73 26.03
CA VAL A 293 5.63 9.97 24.95
C VAL A 293 5.54 10.80 23.65
N ASP A 294 5.22 12.09 23.76
CA ASP A 294 5.13 13.00 22.61
C ASP A 294 6.48 13.23 21.93
N LEU A 295 7.56 13.28 22.72
CA LEU A 295 8.93 13.36 22.20
C LEU A 295 9.29 12.10 21.37
N VAL A 296 8.94 10.91 21.88
CA VAL A 296 9.15 9.64 21.15
C VAL A 296 8.34 9.63 19.85
N LEU A 297 7.11 10.13 19.88
CA LEU A 297 6.23 10.24 18.72
C LEU A 297 6.49 11.50 17.87
N ASN A 298 7.57 12.23 18.12
CA ASN A 298 7.98 13.42 17.37
C ASN A 298 6.88 14.49 17.31
N SER A 299 6.33 14.86 18.48
CA SER A 299 5.29 15.90 18.69
C SER A 299 3.93 15.58 18.04
N ARG A 300 3.62 14.30 17.80
CA ARG A 300 2.35 13.91 17.16
C ARG A 300 1.14 14.06 18.09
N LEU A 301 1.32 13.84 19.40
CA LEU A 301 0.22 13.98 20.36
C LEU A 301 -0.13 15.45 20.61
N SER A 302 0.87 16.30 20.78
CA SER A 302 0.67 17.74 21.00
C SER A 302 0.01 18.42 19.80
N LEU A 303 0.45 18.10 18.59
CA LEU A 303 -0.17 18.61 17.36
C LEU A 303 -1.60 18.11 17.19
N ALA A 304 -1.84 16.82 17.43
CA ALA A 304 -3.18 16.24 17.37
C ALA A 304 -4.10 16.83 18.46
N ASN A 305 -3.61 17.06 19.68
CA ASN A 305 -4.35 17.75 20.75
C ASN A 305 -4.83 19.13 20.33
N LYS A 306 -3.97 19.92 19.69
CA LYS A 306 -4.32 21.24 19.16
C LYS A 306 -5.44 21.15 18.10
N LEU A 307 -5.37 20.17 17.20
CA LEU A 307 -6.42 19.95 16.20
C LEU A 307 -7.75 19.55 16.85
N LEU A 308 -7.73 18.64 17.82
CA LEU A 308 -8.92 18.20 18.55
C LEU A 308 -9.55 19.32 19.38
N ALA A 309 -8.77 20.30 19.81
CA ALA A 309 -9.30 21.49 20.50
C ALA A 309 -10.06 22.43 19.55
N VAL A 310 -9.65 22.49 18.28
CA VAL A 310 -10.30 23.33 17.25
C VAL A 310 -11.49 22.59 16.61
N TYR A 311 -11.34 21.28 16.38
CA TYR A 311 -12.36 20.45 15.76
C TYR A 311 -12.92 19.46 16.77
N PRO A 312 -14.09 19.71 17.32
CA PRO A 312 -14.74 18.76 18.21
C PRO A 312 -15.14 17.47 17.48
N ALA A 313 -15.50 16.44 18.24
CA ALA A 313 -15.99 15.19 17.67
C ALA A 313 -17.20 15.41 16.77
N SER A 314 -17.16 14.88 15.54
CA SER A 314 -18.27 14.93 14.59
C SER A 314 -18.62 13.52 14.11
N LEU A 315 -19.91 13.24 13.90
CA LEU A 315 -20.36 11.97 13.34
C LEU A 315 -19.90 11.77 11.89
N PHE A 316 -19.86 12.87 11.10
CA PHE A 316 -19.59 12.82 9.66
C PHE A 316 -18.25 13.46 9.25
N GLY A 317 -17.52 14.03 10.21
CA GLY A 317 -16.21 14.64 9.97
C GLY A 317 -16.28 16.05 9.38
N TYR A 318 -15.11 16.54 8.95
CA TYR A 318 -14.91 17.90 8.45
C TYR A 318 -14.30 17.92 7.04
N GLY A 319 -14.04 16.75 6.47
CA GLY A 319 -13.38 16.63 5.17
C GLY A 319 -11.91 17.04 5.22
N LYS A 320 -11.45 17.73 4.17
CA LYS A 320 -10.07 18.24 4.12
C LYS A 320 -9.92 19.34 5.17
N LEU A 321 -9.16 19.06 6.20
CA LEU A 321 -8.79 20.08 7.19
C LEU A 321 -7.91 21.10 6.49
N ALA A 322 -8.31 22.37 6.52
CA ALA A 322 -7.56 23.41 5.86
C ALA A 322 -6.16 23.52 6.49
N GLY A 323 -5.12 23.51 5.65
CA GLY A 323 -3.72 23.46 6.07
C GLY A 323 -3.20 24.71 6.77
N THR A 324 -4.01 25.78 6.87
CA THR A 324 -3.65 27.05 7.48
C THR A 324 -4.70 27.48 8.49
N TYR A 325 -4.52 27.08 9.74
CA TYR A 325 -5.21 27.71 10.84
C TYR A 325 -4.41 28.91 11.31
N SER A 326 -5.03 30.06 11.28
CA SER A 326 -4.54 31.35 11.80
C SER A 326 -4.30 31.34 13.32
N GLY A 327 -3.91 30.27 13.91
CA GLY A 327 -3.55 30.09 15.33
C GLY A 327 -2.66 28.87 15.58
N LEU A 328 -2.52 27.99 14.60
CA LEU A 328 -1.72 26.77 14.72
C LEU A 328 -0.42 26.83 13.91
N GLY A 329 -0.18 27.91 13.14
CA GLY A 329 0.88 27.93 12.13
C GLY A 329 0.63 26.87 11.05
N ASN A 330 1.66 26.50 10.31
CA ASN A 330 1.59 25.40 9.31
C ASN A 330 1.60 24.00 9.95
N ALA A 331 1.05 23.84 11.17
CA ALA A 331 1.06 22.59 11.90
C ALA A 331 0.05 21.62 11.29
N THR A 332 0.52 20.67 10.49
CA THR A 332 -0.23 19.49 10.08
C THR A 332 -0.03 18.41 11.13
N ALA A 333 -1.11 17.83 11.65
CA ALA A 333 -0.98 16.64 12.47
C ALA A 333 -0.74 15.44 11.53
N ASP A 334 0.44 14.87 11.64
CA ASP A 334 0.77 13.64 10.88
C ASP A 334 0.31 12.36 11.64
N ASN A 335 -0.75 12.45 12.45
CA ASN A 335 -1.35 11.30 13.12
C ASN A 335 -2.51 10.78 12.28
N GLY A 336 -2.32 9.63 11.63
CA GLY A 336 -3.29 9.08 10.69
C GLY A 336 -4.64 8.73 11.31
N TYR A 337 -4.68 8.28 12.56
CA TYR A 337 -5.93 7.95 13.23
C TYR A 337 -6.73 9.18 13.64
N VAL A 338 -6.06 10.21 14.14
CA VAL A 338 -6.72 11.48 14.47
C VAL A 338 -7.21 12.18 13.21
N LEU A 339 -6.41 12.18 12.15
CA LEU A 339 -6.83 12.75 10.88
C LEU A 339 -7.99 11.95 10.26
N LEU A 340 -7.94 10.62 10.28
CA LEU A 340 -9.06 9.79 9.84
C LEU A 340 -10.34 10.16 10.61
N TYR A 341 -10.24 10.21 11.94
CA TYR A 341 -11.35 10.57 12.83
C TYR A 341 -11.92 11.96 12.53
N LEU A 342 -11.08 12.98 12.34
CA LEU A 342 -11.52 14.33 12.07
C LEU A 342 -12.05 14.52 10.63
N GLN A 343 -11.40 13.91 9.65
CA GLN A 343 -11.78 14.08 8.25
C GLN A 343 -13.04 13.31 7.86
N THR A 344 -13.19 12.08 8.37
CA THR A 344 -14.30 11.21 7.97
C THR A 344 -15.39 11.09 9.04
N GLY A 345 -15.15 11.58 10.24
CA GLY A 345 -16.06 11.48 11.39
C GLY A 345 -16.00 10.12 12.08
N VAL A 346 -16.65 10.05 13.24
CA VAL A 346 -16.67 8.84 14.08
C VAL A 346 -17.21 7.64 13.32
N PHE A 347 -18.33 7.81 12.61
CA PHE A 347 -19.04 6.70 11.99
C PHE A 347 -18.21 6.02 10.91
N LEU A 348 -17.71 6.78 9.94
CA LEU A 348 -16.92 6.23 8.82
C LEU A 348 -15.55 5.75 9.29
N SER A 349 -14.93 6.41 10.29
CA SER A 349 -13.68 5.95 10.90
C SER A 349 -13.82 4.57 11.53
N VAL A 350 -14.89 4.33 12.30
CA VAL A 350 -15.15 3.01 12.90
C VAL A 350 -15.38 1.96 11.81
N MET A 351 -16.11 2.28 10.74
CA MET A 351 -16.30 1.36 9.63
C MET A 351 -14.96 1.01 8.95
N ILE A 352 -14.09 1.99 8.75
CA ILE A 352 -12.75 1.77 8.17
C ILE A 352 -11.92 0.87 9.09
N LEU A 353 -11.95 1.10 10.41
CA LEU A 353 -11.26 0.23 11.37
C LEU A 353 -11.81 -1.21 11.35
N ILE A 354 -13.12 -1.39 11.28
CA ILE A 354 -13.74 -2.72 11.12
C ILE A 354 -13.25 -3.43 9.85
N LEU A 355 -13.09 -2.70 8.74
CA LEU A 355 -12.53 -3.26 7.51
C LEU A 355 -11.07 -3.68 7.67
N HIS A 356 -10.24 -2.91 8.40
CA HIS A 356 -8.86 -3.28 8.68
C HIS A 356 -8.79 -4.53 9.59
N GLU A 357 -9.64 -4.60 10.60
CA GLU A 357 -9.75 -5.79 11.46
C GLU A 357 -10.26 -7.01 10.66
N TYR A 358 -11.19 -6.83 9.74
CA TYR A 358 -11.64 -7.91 8.89
C TYR A 358 -10.53 -8.39 7.93
N MET A 359 -9.72 -7.47 7.40
CA MET A 359 -8.54 -7.81 6.61
C MET A 359 -7.52 -8.60 7.45
N MET A 360 -7.24 -8.14 8.67
CA MET A 360 -6.39 -8.86 9.65
C MET A 360 -6.95 -10.26 9.91
N HIS A 361 -8.25 -10.38 10.15
CA HIS A 361 -8.93 -11.66 10.34
C HIS A 361 -8.72 -12.64 9.16
N ILE A 362 -8.85 -12.15 7.93
CA ILE A 362 -8.60 -12.99 6.74
C ILE A 362 -7.17 -13.49 6.75
N CYS A 363 -6.18 -12.62 6.98
CA CYS A 363 -4.76 -12.98 6.99
C CYS A 363 -4.43 -13.98 8.11
N ILE A 364 -4.97 -13.79 9.32
CA ILE A 364 -4.79 -14.71 10.45
C ILE A 364 -5.43 -16.07 10.17
N LYS A 365 -6.67 -16.09 9.68
CA LYS A 365 -7.39 -17.32 9.34
C LYS A 365 -6.69 -18.12 8.24
N LYS A 366 -6.10 -17.41 7.28
CA LYS A 366 -5.33 -18.00 6.18
C LYS A 366 -3.87 -18.28 6.55
N LYS A 367 -3.46 -17.97 7.78
CA LYS A 367 -2.09 -18.16 8.31
C LYS A 367 -1.00 -17.46 7.49
N CYS A 368 -1.33 -16.31 6.89
CA CYS A 368 -0.39 -15.50 6.13
C CYS A 368 0.44 -14.61 7.07
N ILE A 369 1.45 -15.20 7.70
CA ILE A 369 2.25 -14.58 8.77
C ILE A 369 2.87 -13.26 8.32
N SER A 370 3.45 -13.24 7.13
CA SER A 370 4.10 -12.05 6.57
C SER A 370 3.13 -10.89 6.39
N LEU A 371 1.90 -11.16 5.90
CA LEU A 371 0.87 -10.14 5.76
C LEU A 371 0.35 -9.66 7.10
N VAL A 372 0.21 -10.54 8.10
CA VAL A 372 -0.16 -10.13 9.46
C VAL A 372 0.86 -9.16 10.03
N ILE A 373 2.17 -9.46 9.90
CA ILE A 373 3.23 -8.55 10.34
C ILE A 373 3.18 -7.22 9.57
N CYS A 374 3.01 -7.27 8.24
CA CYS A 374 2.85 -6.05 7.43
C CYS A 374 1.70 -5.18 7.95
N LEU A 375 0.54 -5.78 8.24
CA LEU A 375 -0.63 -5.06 8.74
C LEU A 375 -0.40 -4.47 10.13
N ILE A 376 0.30 -5.19 11.03
CA ILE A 376 0.69 -4.66 12.34
C ILE A 376 1.59 -3.44 12.18
N PHE A 377 2.60 -3.52 11.31
CA PHE A 377 3.51 -2.39 11.10
C PHE A 377 2.85 -1.20 10.40
N ILE A 378 1.89 -1.43 9.51
CA ILE A 378 1.06 -0.36 8.94
C ILE A 378 0.16 0.28 10.01
N ALA A 379 -0.38 -0.51 10.96
CA ALA A 379 -1.13 0.06 12.07
C ALA A 379 -0.25 0.95 12.96
N ILE A 380 0.98 0.53 13.26
CA ILE A 380 1.95 1.32 14.02
C ILE A 380 2.36 2.58 13.25
N GLU A 381 2.61 2.44 11.95
CA GLU A 381 3.02 3.55 11.10
C GLU A 381 1.95 4.67 11.05
N ASN A 382 0.67 4.31 11.03
CA ASN A 382 -0.42 5.29 11.07
C ASN A 382 -0.55 6.06 12.38
N LEU A 383 0.12 5.67 13.47
CA LEU A 383 0.28 6.53 14.67
C LEU A 383 1.09 7.80 14.37
N ILE A 384 1.93 7.73 13.34
CA ILE A 384 2.99 8.69 13.09
C ILE A 384 2.78 9.46 11.80
N ASN A 385 2.17 8.80 10.81
CA ASN A 385 1.92 9.35 9.48
C ASN A 385 0.46 9.11 9.07
N ALA A 386 -0.10 10.02 8.27
CA ALA A 386 -1.50 9.97 7.85
C ALA A 386 -1.66 9.23 6.51
N HIS A 387 -1.80 7.90 6.57
CA HIS A 387 -1.91 7.07 5.35
C HIS A 387 -3.12 6.15 5.30
N MET A 388 -4.06 6.29 6.21
CA MET A 388 -5.32 5.53 6.18
C MET A 388 -6.50 6.45 5.83
N PRO A 389 -7.28 6.11 4.82
CA PRO A 389 -7.04 5.16 3.73
C PRO A 389 -6.18 5.76 2.61
N SER A 390 -5.23 5.00 2.07
CA SER A 390 -4.32 5.47 1.02
C SER A 390 -4.34 4.57 -0.21
N TYR A 391 -4.18 5.18 -1.39
CA TYR A 391 -3.98 4.47 -2.65
C TYR A 391 -2.73 3.56 -2.63
N LYS A 392 -1.73 3.89 -1.80
CA LYS A 392 -0.51 3.11 -1.61
C LYS A 392 -0.80 1.71 -1.04
N LEU A 393 -1.90 1.57 -0.30
CA LEU A 393 -2.32 0.34 0.36
C LEU A 393 -3.40 -0.46 -0.40
N ILE A 394 -3.77 -0.05 -1.62
CA ILE A 394 -4.80 -0.73 -2.44
C ILE A 394 -4.60 -2.25 -2.50
N PRO A 395 -3.38 -2.82 -2.71
CA PRO A 395 -3.23 -4.27 -2.76
C PRO A 395 -3.67 -4.98 -1.48
N LEU A 396 -3.42 -4.37 -0.33
CA LEU A 396 -3.87 -4.91 0.96
C LEU A 396 -5.39 -4.85 1.07
N TYR A 397 -6.01 -3.74 0.69
CA TYR A 397 -7.47 -3.63 0.69
C TYR A 397 -8.14 -4.62 -0.29
N CYS A 398 -7.47 -5.00 -1.38
CA CYS A 398 -7.97 -6.01 -2.31
C CYS A 398 -8.12 -7.40 -1.68
N ILE A 399 -7.48 -7.66 -0.52
CA ILE A 399 -7.69 -8.87 0.30
C ILE A 399 -9.17 -9.00 0.71
N LEU A 400 -9.84 -7.88 0.99
CA LEU A 400 -11.25 -7.85 1.42
C LEU A 400 -12.20 -8.43 0.36
N VAL A 401 -11.95 -8.16 -0.91
CA VAL A 401 -12.80 -8.59 -2.04
C VAL A 401 -12.37 -9.91 -2.66
N ASN A 402 -11.13 -10.36 -2.41
CA ASN A 402 -10.53 -11.57 -2.98
C ASN A 402 -10.09 -12.59 -1.91
N SER A 403 -10.81 -12.68 -0.79
CA SER A 403 -10.47 -13.58 0.34
C SER A 403 -10.46 -15.07 -0.01
N LYS A 404 -11.01 -15.45 -1.16
CA LYS A 404 -11.04 -16.82 -1.70
C LYS A 404 -9.99 -17.07 -2.77
N ASP A 405 -9.10 -16.11 -3.06
CA ASP A 405 -8.06 -16.26 -4.09
C ASP A 405 -7.09 -17.39 -3.72
N SER A 406 -6.67 -18.14 -4.74
CA SER A 406 -5.66 -19.20 -4.62
C SER A 406 -4.29 -18.68 -4.12
N PHE A 407 -4.08 -17.38 -4.17
CA PHE A 407 -2.95 -16.71 -3.52
C PHE A 407 -2.76 -17.19 -2.08
N PHE A 408 -3.84 -17.34 -1.33
CA PHE A 408 -3.78 -17.82 0.06
C PHE A 408 -3.49 -19.32 0.19
N ASP A 409 -3.69 -20.10 -0.84
CA ASP A 409 -3.40 -21.55 -0.84
C ASP A 409 -1.90 -21.82 -1.02
N GLU A 410 -1.16 -20.85 -1.59
CA GLU A 410 0.31 -20.89 -1.68
C GLU A 410 0.99 -20.60 -0.32
N TYR A 411 0.25 -20.03 0.64
CA TYR A 411 0.71 -19.73 2.00
C TYR A 411 0.46 -20.94 2.91
N GLY A 412 1.42 -21.83 2.94
CA GLY A 412 1.47 -22.93 3.91
C GLY A 412 2.34 -22.58 5.12
N PHE A 413 2.52 -23.51 6.04
CA PHE A 413 3.47 -23.34 7.14
C PHE A 413 4.84 -22.91 6.58
N MET A 414 5.32 -21.75 7.00
CA MET A 414 6.63 -21.23 6.61
C MET A 414 7.69 -22.29 6.84
N SER A 415 8.41 -22.70 5.78
CA SER A 415 9.54 -23.61 5.93
C SER A 415 10.69 -22.87 6.60
N ALA A 416 11.37 -23.54 7.54
CA ALA A 416 12.52 -22.98 8.24
C ALA A 416 13.74 -22.74 7.34
N ARG A 417 13.65 -22.96 6.04
CA ARG A 417 14.78 -22.80 5.12
C ARG A 417 15.13 -21.33 4.97
N ILE A 418 16.17 -20.91 5.67
CA ILE A 418 16.81 -19.62 5.47
C ILE A 418 17.51 -19.69 4.11
N ARG A 419 17.06 -18.87 3.16
CA ARG A 419 17.70 -18.75 1.84
C ARG A 419 18.60 -17.53 1.85
N PHE A 420 19.89 -17.73 1.59
CA PHE A 420 20.85 -16.63 1.53
C PHE A 420 20.77 -15.86 0.21
N LEU A 421 20.48 -16.53 -0.89
CA LEU A 421 20.43 -15.92 -2.22
C LEU A 421 19.11 -16.26 -2.93
N PRO A 422 18.59 -15.36 -3.79
CA PRO A 422 17.44 -15.65 -4.64
C PRO A 422 17.75 -16.84 -5.55
N ASN A 423 16.79 -17.72 -5.80
CA ASN A 423 16.95 -18.85 -6.72
C ASN A 423 17.15 -18.32 -8.17
N LEU A 424 18.39 -18.15 -8.58
CA LEU A 424 18.79 -17.77 -9.94
C LEU A 424 18.37 -18.82 -10.98
N THR A 425 18.12 -20.08 -10.56
CA THR A 425 17.71 -21.16 -11.46
C THR A 425 16.39 -20.90 -12.20
N ARG A 426 15.50 -20.08 -11.66
CA ARG A 426 14.27 -19.66 -12.38
C ARG A 426 14.58 -18.61 -13.48
N PHE A 427 15.57 -17.78 -13.28
CA PHE A 427 16.04 -16.82 -14.29
C PHE A 427 16.76 -17.57 -15.41
N GLN A 428 17.65 -18.49 -15.07
CA GLN A 428 18.38 -19.30 -16.05
C GLN A 428 17.45 -20.19 -16.89
N LYS A 429 16.41 -20.82 -16.29
CA LYS A 429 15.41 -21.59 -17.04
C LYS A 429 14.60 -20.72 -18.02
N LYS A 430 14.32 -19.48 -17.69
CA LYS A 430 13.58 -18.57 -18.58
C LYS A 430 14.44 -18.05 -19.74
N TRP A 431 15.74 -17.99 -19.57
CA TRP A 431 16.71 -17.62 -20.62
C TRP A 431 17.11 -18.85 -21.45
N ALA A 432 17.30 -20.01 -20.85
CA ALA A 432 17.57 -21.25 -21.56
C ALA A 432 16.45 -21.68 -22.54
N LEU A 433 15.20 -21.31 -22.25
CA LEU A 433 14.07 -21.53 -23.16
C LEU A 433 14.02 -20.54 -24.33
N LYS A 434 14.85 -19.49 -24.34
CA LYS A 434 14.90 -18.50 -25.44
C LYS A 434 16.10 -18.65 -26.38
N VAL A 435 17.04 -19.54 -26.07
CA VAL A 435 18.11 -19.89 -27.01
C VAL A 435 17.56 -20.96 -27.94
N PRO A 436 17.41 -20.70 -29.24
CA PRO A 436 17.03 -21.74 -30.19
C PRO A 436 18.17 -22.77 -30.21
N VAL A 437 17.91 -23.94 -29.65
CA VAL A 437 18.81 -25.08 -29.80
C VAL A 437 18.69 -25.49 -31.25
N ASN A 438 19.65 -25.03 -32.06
CA ASN A 438 19.87 -25.55 -33.40
C ASN A 438 19.94 -27.07 -33.33
N GLY A 439 19.09 -27.71 -34.11
CA GLY A 439 18.84 -29.13 -34.07
C GLY A 439 20.08 -30.00 -34.23
N SER A 440 20.33 -30.87 -33.28
CA SER A 440 21.08 -32.13 -33.48
C SER A 440 20.83 -33.18 -32.38
N GLY A 441 19.75 -33.02 -31.55
CA GLY A 441 19.50 -33.90 -30.40
C GLY A 441 18.41 -34.97 -30.57
N LYS A 442 17.68 -34.98 -31.69
CA LYS A 442 16.52 -35.91 -31.82
C LYS A 442 16.85 -37.32 -32.38
N GLU A 443 18.02 -37.54 -32.97
CA GLU A 443 18.34 -38.86 -33.51
C GLU A 443 18.91 -39.86 -32.50
N LYS A 444 19.52 -39.44 -31.40
CA LYS A 444 20.13 -40.39 -30.43
C LYS A 444 19.13 -41.07 -29.48
N LYS A 445 17.92 -40.55 -29.28
CA LYS A 445 16.93 -41.16 -28.38
C LYS A 445 16.09 -42.28 -29.05
N LYS A 446 16.04 -42.35 -30.39
CA LYS A 446 15.34 -43.43 -31.09
C LYS A 446 16.13 -44.73 -31.16
N LYS A 447 17.48 -44.68 -31.14
CA LYS A 447 18.35 -45.90 -31.18
C LYS A 447 18.40 -46.65 -29.84
N PHE A 448 18.21 -45.98 -28.70
CA PHE A 448 18.27 -46.60 -27.38
C PHE A 448 16.97 -47.39 -27.01
N ARG A 449 15.84 -47.00 -27.58
CA ARG A 449 14.56 -47.69 -27.34
C ARG A 449 14.34 -48.97 -28.20
N ARG A 450 15.13 -49.18 -29.26
CA ARG A 450 15.06 -50.40 -30.09
C ARG A 450 15.93 -51.55 -29.58
N LYS A 451 16.92 -51.27 -28.72
CA LYS A 451 17.82 -52.32 -28.18
C LYS A 451 17.26 -53.07 -26.97
N ASN A 452 16.23 -52.56 -26.31
CA ASN A 452 15.62 -53.22 -25.14
C ASN A 452 14.34 -54.01 -25.44
N LYS A 453 14.01 -54.22 -26.73
CA LYS A 453 12.85 -55.05 -27.13
C LYS A 453 13.20 -56.39 -27.76
N SER A 454 14.49 -56.74 -27.82
CA SER A 454 14.94 -58.01 -28.43
C SER A 454 15.58 -59.01 -27.44
N HIS A 455 15.33 -58.88 -26.14
CA HIS A 455 15.72 -59.90 -25.14
C HIS A 455 14.55 -60.14 -24.18
N GLY A 456 13.51 -60.76 -24.72
CA GLY A 456 12.35 -61.17 -23.94
C GLY A 456 11.44 -62.00 -24.83
N GLU A 457 11.95 -63.11 -25.37
CA GLU A 457 11.26 -64.32 -25.78
C GLU A 457 12.17 -65.52 -25.48
#